data_d5c694a599effb4eec2e7aa9e013b8d9
#
_entry.id   d5c694a599effb4eec2e7aa9e013b8d9
#
_cell.length_a   1.000
_cell.length_b   1.000
_cell.length_c   1.000
_cell.angle_alpha   90.00
_cell.angle_beta   90.00
_cell.angle_gamma   90.00
#
_symmetry.space_group_name_H-M   'P 1'
#
loop_
_entity.id
_entity.type
_entity.pdbx_description
1 polymer ?
#
loop_
_entity_poly.entity_id
_entity_poly.type
_entity_poly.pdbx_seq_one_letter_code
_entity_poly.pdbx_strand_id
1 'polypeptide(L)'
;MTLMERIQSINPKRIAWCCADYGITLDDLASDLSIAVASIERVMAREDGMTFNQLRKIAEYFGRGVLFFLETGPVDEAQVHTPQFRTLANQKPELSAKLKTLIERVEKQREVYLSLREDLDDADRPRFSPPVLPNDDLQEAARIARQWLGLNEQNSFDSYREALESRGVLVFRSNGYNGKWQIAKENPILGFSLYDQACAVIVVKKQEWETRQSFTLMHELGHLLLHKTSSIDDEGDLQSHRGHEREVNAFAGSLLVPDAFLTSISDAERPGDISQYDSWLERQRKA
;
A
#
# COMPACT_ATOMS: atom_id res chain seq x y z
N MET A 1 -6.18 47.49 -0.87
CA MET A 1 -5.50 46.20 -1.11
C MET A 1 -4.83 45.79 0.19
N THR A 2 -5.39 44.82 0.90
CA THR A 2 -4.77 44.28 2.11
C THR A 2 -3.50 43.54 1.69
N LEU A 3 -2.34 44.00 2.14
CA LEU A 3 -1.09 43.25 1.95
C LEU A 3 -1.29 41.89 2.63
N MET A 4 -1.30 40.82 1.86
CA MET A 4 -1.32 39.47 2.43
C MET A 4 -0.05 39.30 3.26
N GLU A 5 -0.24 39.06 4.55
CA GLU A 5 0.85 38.83 5.49
C GLU A 5 1.66 37.61 5.05
N ARG A 6 3.00 37.76 5.01
CA ARG A 6 3.92 36.71 4.59
C ARG A 6 4.66 36.15 5.80
N ILE A 7 4.76 34.84 5.84
CA ILE A 7 5.49 34.10 6.86
C ILE A 7 6.97 34.14 6.51
N GLN A 8 7.77 34.80 7.32
CA GLN A 8 9.21 34.98 7.08
C GLN A 8 10.07 33.86 7.68
N SER A 9 9.55 33.14 8.69
CA SER A 9 10.29 32.12 9.44
C SER A 9 10.33 30.75 8.79
N ILE A 10 10.11 30.64 7.47
CA ILE A 10 10.14 29.38 6.76
C ILE A 10 11.57 28.85 6.68
N ASN A 11 11.75 27.57 7.00
CA ASN A 11 13.04 26.89 6.88
C ASN A 11 13.23 26.31 5.48
N PRO A 12 14.03 26.92 4.59
CA PRO A 12 14.20 26.46 3.22
C PRO A 12 14.84 25.07 3.14
N LYS A 13 15.66 24.68 4.13
CA LYS A 13 16.28 23.36 4.16
C LYS A 13 15.24 22.24 4.26
N ARG A 14 14.10 22.49 4.91
CA ARG A 14 13.02 21.50 5.03
C ARG A 14 12.22 21.38 3.75
N ILE A 15 12.07 22.46 2.98
CA ILE A 15 11.49 22.39 1.62
C ILE A 15 12.43 21.58 0.71
N ALA A 16 13.74 21.91 0.71
CA ALA A 16 14.74 21.21 -0.09
C ALA A 16 14.80 19.71 0.27
N TRP A 17 14.76 19.41 1.57
CA TRP A 17 14.74 18.02 2.03
C TRP A 17 13.50 17.27 1.52
N CYS A 18 12.31 17.87 1.62
CA CYS A 18 11.09 17.24 1.09
C CYS A 18 11.17 17.02 -0.42
N CYS A 19 11.70 17.98 -1.18
CA CYS A 19 11.88 17.80 -2.62
C CYS A 19 12.85 16.64 -2.91
N ALA A 20 13.97 16.57 -2.20
CA ALA A 20 14.94 15.48 -2.36
C ALA A 20 14.36 14.11 -1.96
N ASP A 21 13.65 14.05 -0.83
CA ASP A 21 12.97 12.82 -0.36
C ASP A 21 11.93 12.31 -1.36
N TYR A 22 11.22 13.24 -2.03
CA TYR A 22 10.20 12.92 -3.02
C TYR A 22 10.76 12.77 -4.45
N GLY A 23 12.05 13.04 -4.67
CA GLY A 23 12.70 12.95 -5.98
C GLY A 23 12.17 13.96 -6.99
N ILE A 24 11.75 15.15 -6.55
CA ILE A 24 11.23 16.23 -7.39
C ILE A 24 12.12 17.47 -7.29
N THR A 25 12.06 18.30 -8.32
CA THR A 25 12.72 19.62 -8.33
C THR A 25 11.84 20.71 -7.72
N LEU A 26 12.41 21.87 -7.45
CA LEU A 26 11.63 23.04 -7.03
C LEU A 26 10.70 23.53 -8.15
N ASP A 27 11.08 23.34 -9.41
CA ASP A 27 10.26 23.68 -10.57
C ASP A 27 9.04 22.76 -10.68
N ASP A 28 9.22 21.45 -10.43
CA ASP A 28 8.12 20.49 -10.38
C ASP A 28 7.15 20.86 -9.25
N LEU A 29 7.66 21.18 -8.05
CA LEU A 29 6.85 21.61 -6.93
C LEU A 29 6.05 22.89 -7.25
N ALA A 30 6.69 23.87 -7.88
CA ALA A 30 6.06 25.12 -8.29
C ALA A 30 4.93 24.88 -9.30
N SER A 31 5.18 24.04 -10.31
CA SER A 31 4.23 23.63 -11.33
C SER A 31 3.03 22.91 -10.75
N ASP A 32 3.28 21.90 -9.93
CA ASP A 32 2.23 21.05 -9.33
C ASP A 32 1.28 21.84 -8.42
N LEU A 33 1.82 22.83 -7.71
CA LEU A 33 1.05 23.66 -6.79
C LEU A 33 0.51 24.97 -7.40
N SER A 34 0.84 25.23 -8.66
CA SER A 34 0.54 26.50 -9.32
C SER A 34 1.03 27.71 -8.48
N ILE A 35 2.26 27.61 -7.98
CA ILE A 35 2.98 28.68 -7.29
C ILE A 35 4.06 29.20 -8.23
N ALA A 36 4.22 30.53 -8.32
CA ALA A 36 5.29 31.10 -9.13
C ALA A 36 6.67 30.62 -8.65
N VAL A 37 7.51 30.06 -9.54
CA VAL A 37 8.86 29.56 -9.21
C VAL A 37 9.67 30.62 -8.46
N ALA A 38 9.64 31.87 -8.92
CA ALA A 38 10.31 33.01 -8.24
C ALA A 38 9.86 33.21 -6.78
N SER A 39 8.67 32.77 -6.38
CA SER A 39 8.23 32.83 -4.97
C SER A 39 8.90 31.76 -4.13
N ILE A 40 9.12 30.57 -4.68
CA ILE A 40 9.84 29.49 -4.02
C ILE A 40 11.33 29.85 -3.93
N GLU A 41 11.92 30.32 -5.02
CA GLU A 41 13.33 30.72 -5.07
C GLU A 41 13.67 31.79 -4.03
N ARG A 42 12.83 32.81 -3.87
CA ARG A 42 13.01 33.86 -2.83
C ARG A 42 13.00 33.31 -1.42
N VAL A 43 12.12 32.33 -1.15
CA VAL A 43 12.12 31.64 0.15
C VAL A 43 13.38 30.81 0.33
N MET A 44 13.83 30.12 -0.72
CA MET A 44 15.08 29.34 -0.68
C MET A 44 16.30 30.22 -0.45
N ALA A 45 16.32 31.43 -1.03
CA ALA A 45 17.33 32.47 -0.82
C ALA A 45 17.18 33.23 0.51
N ARG A 46 16.09 33.00 1.28
CA ARG A 46 15.72 33.75 2.49
C ARG A 46 15.53 35.27 2.28
N GLU A 47 15.14 35.62 1.07
CA GLU A 47 14.90 37.01 0.68
C GLU A 47 13.48 37.46 0.99
N ASP A 48 12.54 36.54 1.03
CA ASP A 48 11.13 36.82 1.27
C ASP A 48 10.41 35.59 1.84
N GLY A 49 9.23 35.80 2.40
CA GLY A 49 8.37 34.73 2.90
C GLY A 49 7.28 34.35 1.91
N MET A 50 6.47 33.38 2.31
CA MET A 50 5.26 32.93 1.60
C MET A 50 4.00 33.33 2.36
N THR A 51 2.88 33.43 1.63
CA THR A 51 1.57 33.50 2.29
C THR A 51 1.26 32.17 2.99
N PHE A 52 0.44 32.22 4.03
CA PHE A 52 -0.02 31.01 4.73
C PHE A 52 -0.63 29.98 3.76
N ASN A 53 -1.41 30.43 2.79
CA ASN A 53 -2.03 29.54 1.82
C ASN A 53 -1.01 28.83 0.90
N GLN A 54 0.06 29.51 0.50
CA GLN A 54 1.13 28.89 -0.27
C GLN A 54 1.88 27.85 0.57
N LEU A 55 2.24 28.18 1.79
CA LEU A 55 2.91 27.27 2.71
C LEU A 55 2.02 26.07 3.04
N ARG A 56 0.72 26.29 3.24
CA ARG A 56 -0.25 25.20 3.45
C ARG A 56 -0.34 24.25 2.27
N LYS A 57 -0.34 24.77 1.02
CA LYS A 57 -0.30 23.91 -0.18
C LYS A 57 0.95 23.03 -0.23
N ILE A 58 2.12 23.58 0.10
CA ILE A 58 3.39 22.84 0.19
C ILE A 58 3.29 21.77 1.28
N ALA A 59 2.77 22.12 2.44
CA ALA A 59 2.59 21.21 3.56
C ALA A 59 1.64 20.05 3.21
N GLU A 60 0.51 20.35 2.58
CA GLU A 60 -0.46 19.35 2.11
C GLU A 60 0.11 18.43 1.00
N TYR A 61 0.94 19.00 0.11
CA TYR A 61 1.59 18.25 -0.96
C TYR A 61 2.53 17.16 -0.42
N PHE A 62 3.35 17.53 0.56
CA PHE A 62 4.28 16.61 1.19
C PHE A 62 3.68 15.83 2.37
N GLY A 63 2.39 15.97 2.66
CA GLY A 63 1.74 15.29 3.78
C GLY A 63 2.25 15.71 5.15
N ARG A 64 2.84 16.91 5.28
CA ARG A 64 3.41 17.47 6.52
C ARG A 64 2.51 18.53 7.14
N GLY A 65 2.66 18.76 8.44
CA GLY A 65 2.06 19.93 9.08
C GLY A 65 2.78 21.24 8.69
N VAL A 66 2.07 22.37 8.69
CA VAL A 66 2.69 23.68 8.40
C VAL A 66 3.86 23.97 9.35
N LEU A 67 3.75 23.58 10.62
CA LEU A 67 4.79 23.79 11.64
C LEU A 67 6.10 23.10 11.29
N PHE A 68 6.06 21.96 10.62
CA PHE A 68 7.26 21.27 10.14
C PHE A 68 8.18 22.19 9.34
N PHE A 69 7.62 23.08 8.50
CA PHE A 69 8.40 23.99 7.67
C PHE A 69 8.87 25.26 8.42
N LEU A 70 8.41 25.46 9.64
CA LEU A 70 8.80 26.59 10.49
C LEU A 70 9.85 26.19 11.54
N GLU A 71 10.01 24.91 11.80
CA GLU A 71 10.98 24.43 12.77
C GLU A 71 12.43 24.73 12.33
N THR A 72 13.25 25.08 13.30
CA THR A 72 14.68 25.34 13.10
C THR A 72 15.49 24.05 13.13
N GLY A 73 16.57 23.98 12.37
CA GLY A 73 17.46 22.83 12.35
C GLY A 73 17.20 21.84 11.19
N PRO A 74 18.02 20.80 11.10
CA PRO A 74 17.89 19.75 10.09
C PRO A 74 16.66 18.88 10.32
N VAL A 75 16.27 18.14 9.30
CA VAL A 75 15.25 17.09 9.43
C VAL A 75 15.89 15.85 10.04
N ASP A 76 15.27 15.30 11.07
CA ASP A 76 15.63 13.99 11.59
C ASP A 76 14.77 12.92 10.84
N GLU A 77 15.38 12.27 9.87
CA GLU A 77 14.72 11.26 9.05
C GLU A 77 14.17 10.08 9.86
N ALA A 78 14.80 9.77 10.99
CA ALA A 78 14.36 8.70 11.87
C ALA A 78 13.03 9.04 12.58
N GLN A 79 12.75 10.34 12.78
CA GLN A 79 11.49 10.81 13.35
C GLN A 79 10.41 11.04 12.27
N VAL A 80 10.83 11.29 11.04
CA VAL A 80 9.90 11.58 9.94
C VAL A 80 9.37 10.31 9.30
N HIS A 81 10.23 9.33 9.12
CA HIS A 81 9.87 8.06 8.45
C HIS A 81 9.91 6.90 9.43
N THR A 82 8.84 6.13 9.46
CA THR A 82 8.77 4.89 10.25
C THR A 82 9.75 3.83 9.73
N PRO A 83 10.12 2.83 10.54
CA PRO A 83 10.88 1.68 10.05
C PRO A 83 10.22 0.97 8.88
N GLN A 84 8.88 0.83 8.89
CA GLN A 84 8.12 0.19 7.82
C GLN A 84 8.23 0.99 6.51
N PHE A 85 8.03 2.31 6.56
CA PHE A 85 8.21 3.17 5.39
C PHE A 85 9.60 3.01 4.78
N ARG A 86 10.65 3.03 5.62
CA ARG A 86 12.04 2.85 5.16
C ARG A 86 12.25 1.49 4.52
N THR A 87 11.65 0.44 5.06
CA THR A 87 11.71 -0.90 4.48
C THR A 87 11.13 -0.90 3.07
N LEU A 88 9.95 -0.33 2.86
CA LEU A 88 9.32 -0.24 1.54
C LEU A 88 10.13 0.64 0.57
N ALA A 89 10.60 1.79 1.02
CA ALA A 89 11.41 2.71 0.21
C ALA A 89 12.74 2.08 -0.23
N ASN A 90 13.35 1.21 0.58
CA ASN A 90 14.56 0.47 0.22
C ASN A 90 14.30 -0.63 -0.81
N GLN A 91 13.12 -1.24 -0.81
CA GLN A 91 12.73 -2.26 -1.81
C GLN A 91 12.51 -1.64 -3.19
N LYS A 92 11.91 -0.46 -3.24
CA LYS A 92 11.60 0.29 -4.48
C LYS A 92 12.08 1.74 -4.33
N PRO A 93 13.37 2.02 -4.61
CA PRO A 93 13.95 3.35 -4.42
C PRO A 93 13.26 4.49 -5.22
N GLU A 94 12.63 4.15 -6.35
CA GLU A 94 11.96 5.11 -7.24
C GLU A 94 10.47 5.30 -6.92
N LEU A 95 10.07 5.18 -5.65
CA LEU A 95 8.69 5.46 -5.27
C LEU A 95 8.29 6.89 -5.58
N SER A 96 7.17 7.06 -6.29
CA SER A 96 6.63 8.39 -6.57
C SER A 96 6.22 9.11 -5.28
N ALA A 97 6.29 10.45 -5.28
CA ALA A 97 5.86 11.30 -4.18
C ALA A 97 4.44 10.96 -3.67
N LYS A 98 3.50 10.75 -4.60
CA LYS A 98 2.11 10.38 -4.27
C LYS A 98 2.03 9.05 -3.52
N LEU A 99 2.86 8.07 -3.91
CA LEU A 99 2.86 6.76 -3.27
C LEU A 99 3.50 6.81 -1.88
N LYS A 100 4.60 7.55 -1.72
CA LYS A 100 5.21 7.82 -0.41
C LYS A 100 4.18 8.44 0.55
N THR A 101 3.47 9.48 0.10
CA THR A 101 2.40 10.11 0.89
C THR A 101 1.25 9.15 1.20
N LEU A 102 0.92 8.23 0.29
CA LEU A 102 -0.11 7.21 0.54
C LEU A 102 0.34 6.23 1.63
N ILE A 103 1.57 5.74 1.58
CA ILE A 103 2.13 4.83 2.60
C ILE A 103 2.07 5.50 3.98
N GLU A 104 2.59 6.72 4.14
CA GLU A 104 2.55 7.46 5.40
C GLU A 104 1.11 7.68 5.90
N ARG A 105 0.17 7.94 4.99
CA ARG A 105 -1.24 8.10 5.34
C ARG A 105 -1.86 6.80 5.84
N VAL A 106 -1.53 5.67 5.23
CA VAL A 106 -1.99 4.35 5.67
C VAL A 106 -1.45 4.02 7.07
N GLU A 107 -0.17 4.30 7.33
CA GLU A 107 0.41 4.16 8.67
C GLU A 107 -0.31 5.03 9.69
N LYS A 108 -0.59 6.29 9.35
CA LYS A 108 -1.33 7.20 10.21
C LYS A 108 -2.76 6.71 10.50
N GLN A 109 -3.44 6.15 9.50
CA GLN A 109 -4.77 5.56 9.70
C GLN A 109 -4.72 4.34 10.63
N ARG A 110 -3.69 3.50 10.52
CA ARG A 110 -3.47 2.39 11.46
C ARG A 110 -3.28 2.90 12.90
N GLU A 111 -2.44 3.91 13.10
CA GLU A 111 -2.24 4.53 14.42
C GLU A 111 -3.54 5.07 15.02
N VAL A 112 -4.31 5.82 14.23
CA VAL A 112 -5.63 6.35 14.64
C VAL A 112 -6.59 5.21 14.99
N TYR A 113 -6.64 4.16 14.16
CA TYR A 113 -7.47 2.99 14.41
C TYR A 113 -7.10 2.29 15.75
N LEU A 114 -5.80 2.10 16.01
CA LEU A 114 -5.32 1.48 17.26
C LEU A 114 -5.65 2.37 18.46
N SER A 115 -5.43 3.68 18.38
CA SER A 115 -5.77 4.63 19.45
C SER A 115 -7.27 4.62 19.76
N LEU A 116 -8.13 4.66 18.73
CA LEU A 116 -9.59 4.59 18.93
C LEU A 116 -10.03 3.27 19.57
N ARG A 117 -9.35 2.18 19.27
CA ARG A 117 -9.63 0.88 19.89
C ARG A 117 -9.30 0.87 21.38
N GLU A 118 -8.16 1.47 21.76
CA GLU A 118 -7.78 1.63 23.15
C GLU A 118 -8.78 2.49 23.91
N ASP A 119 -9.18 3.63 23.32
CA ASP A 119 -10.14 4.56 23.93
C ASP A 119 -11.53 3.95 24.14
N LEU A 120 -11.95 3.03 23.26
CA LEU A 120 -13.28 2.38 23.32
C LEU A 120 -13.27 1.12 24.20
N ASP A 121 -12.14 0.73 24.78
CA ASP A 121 -11.96 -0.52 25.57
C ASP A 121 -12.53 -1.75 24.83
N ASP A 122 -12.33 -1.79 23.50
CA ASP A 122 -12.91 -2.80 22.61
C ASP A 122 -12.10 -4.08 22.63
N ALA A 123 -12.24 -4.84 23.73
CA ALA A 123 -11.52 -6.11 23.95
C ALA A 123 -11.93 -7.21 22.95
N ASP A 124 -13.14 -7.11 22.37
CA ASP A 124 -13.74 -8.14 21.52
C ASP A 124 -13.31 -8.04 20.07
N ARG A 125 -12.61 -6.96 19.66
CA ARG A 125 -12.17 -6.83 18.26
C ARG A 125 -11.00 -7.75 17.95
N PRO A 126 -11.04 -8.34 16.74
CA PRO A 126 -10.00 -9.27 16.31
C PRO A 126 -8.62 -8.60 16.30
N ARG A 127 -7.62 -9.31 16.82
CA ARG A 127 -6.21 -8.95 16.70
C ARG A 127 -5.57 -9.82 15.64
N PHE A 128 -4.57 -9.29 14.96
CA PHE A 128 -3.78 -10.07 14.02
C PHE A 128 -3.02 -11.17 14.76
N SER A 129 -3.55 -12.38 14.66
CA SER A 129 -2.99 -13.57 15.31
C SER A 129 -2.97 -14.71 14.29
N PRO A 130 -1.98 -14.69 13.37
CA PRO A 130 -1.88 -15.69 12.32
C PRO A 130 -1.51 -17.06 12.89
N PRO A 131 -1.93 -18.15 12.21
CA PRO A 131 -1.53 -19.50 12.56
C PRO A 131 -0.04 -19.73 12.30
N VAL A 132 0.52 -20.77 12.90
CA VAL A 132 1.85 -21.25 12.54
C VAL A 132 1.73 -21.98 11.20
N LEU A 133 2.51 -21.58 10.23
CA LEU A 133 2.54 -22.18 8.90
C LEU A 133 3.81 -23.01 8.69
N PRO A 134 3.74 -24.14 7.98
CA PRO A 134 4.93 -24.88 7.54
C PRO A 134 5.72 -24.06 6.52
N ASN A 135 7.05 -24.13 6.59
CA ASN A 135 7.94 -23.40 5.67
C ASN A 135 8.25 -24.16 4.39
N ASP A 136 8.10 -25.48 4.41
CA ASP A 136 8.51 -26.40 3.35
C ASP A 136 7.33 -26.92 2.50
N ASP A 137 6.09 -26.65 2.92
CA ASP A 137 4.87 -27.03 2.20
C ASP A 137 3.91 -25.84 2.06
N LEU A 138 4.02 -25.14 0.93
CA LEU A 138 3.21 -23.95 0.64
C LEU A 138 1.73 -24.29 0.37
N GLN A 139 1.41 -25.49 -0.09
CA GLN A 139 0.03 -25.93 -0.28
C GLN A 139 -0.64 -26.16 1.06
N GLU A 140 0.04 -26.83 1.98
CA GLU A 140 -0.45 -27.01 3.35
C GLU A 140 -0.54 -25.66 4.09
N ALA A 141 0.45 -24.78 3.91
CA ALA A 141 0.39 -23.42 4.45
C ALA A 141 -0.85 -22.65 3.95
N ALA A 142 -1.14 -22.72 2.65
CA ALA A 142 -2.33 -22.10 2.06
C ALA A 142 -3.64 -22.73 2.57
N ARG A 143 -3.68 -24.05 2.77
CA ARG A 143 -4.82 -24.76 3.35
C ARG A 143 -5.11 -24.30 4.79
N ILE A 144 -4.07 -24.21 5.60
CA ILE A 144 -4.18 -23.71 7.00
C ILE A 144 -4.64 -22.24 7.00
N ALA A 145 -4.10 -21.41 6.12
CA ALA A 145 -4.50 -20.00 6.00
C ALA A 145 -5.98 -19.87 5.58
N ARG A 146 -6.45 -20.69 4.62
CA ARG A 146 -7.88 -20.72 4.24
C ARG A 146 -8.79 -21.07 5.41
N GLN A 147 -8.41 -22.08 6.21
CA GLN A 147 -9.17 -22.47 7.40
C GLN A 147 -9.17 -21.34 8.45
N TRP A 148 -8.01 -20.72 8.68
CA TRP A 148 -7.90 -19.59 9.59
C TRP A 148 -8.77 -18.41 9.15
N LEU A 149 -8.84 -18.11 7.86
CA LEU A 149 -9.70 -17.07 7.30
C LEU A 149 -11.18 -17.47 7.29
N GLY A 150 -11.52 -18.76 7.36
CA GLY A 150 -12.89 -19.25 7.25
C GLY A 150 -13.47 -19.07 5.84
N LEU A 151 -12.62 -19.21 4.81
CA LEU A 151 -13.03 -19.01 3.42
C LEU A 151 -13.93 -20.14 2.90
N ASN A 152 -14.94 -19.77 2.14
CA ASN A 152 -15.85 -20.68 1.44
C ASN A 152 -15.27 -21.16 0.12
N GLU A 153 -16.03 -21.98 -0.62
CA GLU A 153 -15.65 -22.47 -1.96
C GLU A 153 -15.68 -21.33 -2.99
N GLN A 154 -16.66 -20.44 -2.90
CA GLN A 154 -16.79 -19.29 -3.79
C GLN A 154 -16.53 -18.00 -3.02
N ASN A 155 -15.51 -17.25 -3.45
CA ASN A 155 -15.12 -16.01 -2.81
C ASN A 155 -14.93 -14.90 -3.85
N SER A 156 -15.30 -13.69 -3.44
CA SER A 156 -15.05 -12.44 -4.15
C SER A 156 -13.94 -11.64 -3.43
N PHE A 157 -13.48 -10.57 -4.04
CA PHE A 157 -12.55 -9.65 -3.36
C PHE A 157 -13.11 -9.14 -2.02
N ASP A 158 -14.41 -8.82 -1.98
CA ASP A 158 -15.02 -8.30 -0.76
C ASP A 158 -15.13 -9.37 0.34
N SER A 159 -15.44 -10.63 0.00
CA SER A 159 -15.44 -11.72 0.99
C SER A 159 -14.02 -12.04 1.52
N TYR A 160 -12.99 -11.96 0.68
CA TYR A 160 -11.60 -12.06 1.12
C TYR A 160 -11.22 -10.91 2.07
N ARG A 161 -11.63 -9.70 1.72
CA ARG A 161 -11.41 -8.52 2.56
C ARG A 161 -12.09 -8.69 3.93
N GLU A 162 -13.36 -9.05 3.97
CA GLU A 162 -14.11 -9.28 5.22
C GLU A 162 -13.45 -10.36 6.07
N ALA A 163 -13.00 -11.46 5.45
CA ALA A 163 -12.28 -12.53 6.14
C ALA A 163 -10.99 -12.01 6.79
N LEU A 164 -10.19 -11.21 6.09
CA LEU A 164 -8.97 -10.61 6.61
C LEU A 164 -9.24 -9.60 7.73
N GLU A 165 -10.22 -8.73 7.55
CA GLU A 165 -10.62 -7.74 8.56
C GLU A 165 -11.13 -8.43 9.83
N SER A 166 -11.83 -9.57 9.71
CA SER A 166 -12.23 -10.40 10.85
C SER A 166 -11.06 -11.05 11.60
N ARG A 167 -9.87 -11.04 11.03
CA ARG A 167 -8.62 -11.56 11.63
C ARG A 167 -7.64 -10.45 12.03
N GLY A 168 -8.10 -9.20 12.05
CA GLY A 168 -7.29 -8.06 12.52
C GLY A 168 -6.32 -7.51 11.47
N VAL A 169 -6.52 -7.81 10.19
CA VAL A 169 -5.78 -7.18 9.08
C VAL A 169 -6.63 -6.05 8.52
N LEU A 170 -6.10 -4.83 8.47
CA LEU A 170 -6.77 -3.73 7.79
C LEU A 170 -6.54 -3.83 6.28
N VAL A 171 -7.60 -3.78 5.49
CA VAL A 171 -7.52 -3.88 4.04
C VAL A 171 -8.03 -2.59 3.39
N PHE A 172 -7.14 -1.91 2.66
CA PHE A 172 -7.48 -0.74 1.86
C PHE A 172 -7.40 -1.07 0.37
N ARG A 173 -8.44 -0.73 -0.36
CA ARG A 173 -8.42 -0.72 -1.82
C ARG A 173 -8.25 0.72 -2.29
N SER A 174 -7.21 1.00 -3.09
CA SER A 174 -6.98 2.35 -3.60
C SER A 174 -8.20 2.84 -4.38
N ASN A 175 -8.47 4.14 -4.28
CA ASN A 175 -9.57 4.76 -5.00
C ASN A 175 -9.26 4.76 -6.51
N GLY A 176 -10.24 4.44 -7.36
CA GLY A 176 -10.14 4.56 -8.81
C GLY A 176 -10.31 6.00 -9.32
N TYR A 177 -10.60 6.95 -8.44
CA TYR A 177 -10.76 8.36 -8.75
C TYR A 177 -9.53 9.16 -8.32
N ASN A 178 -9.38 10.37 -8.85
CA ASN A 178 -8.33 11.28 -8.40
C ASN A 178 -8.48 11.60 -6.91
N GLY A 179 -7.37 11.62 -6.20
CA GLY A 179 -7.38 11.96 -4.77
C GLY A 179 -6.24 11.35 -3.97
N LYS A 180 -6.33 11.56 -2.66
CA LYS A 180 -5.27 11.21 -1.70
C LYS A 180 -5.12 9.69 -1.46
N TRP A 181 -6.09 8.88 -1.89
CA TRP A 181 -6.13 7.41 -1.71
C TRP A 181 -5.98 6.67 -3.04
N GLN A 182 -5.34 7.30 -4.01
CA GLN A 182 -5.16 6.73 -5.33
C GLN A 182 -3.72 6.24 -5.52
N ILE A 183 -3.57 5.04 -6.07
CA ILE A 183 -2.37 4.63 -6.80
C ILE A 183 -2.67 4.91 -8.27
N ALA A 184 -1.92 5.81 -8.89
CA ALA A 184 -2.16 6.21 -10.27
C ALA A 184 -2.14 5.00 -11.22
N LYS A 185 -2.91 5.06 -12.31
CA LYS A 185 -3.02 3.94 -13.26
C LYS A 185 -1.65 3.57 -13.83
N GLU A 186 -0.83 4.58 -14.10
CA GLU A 186 0.50 4.45 -14.69
C GLU A 186 1.57 4.00 -13.70
N ASN A 187 1.28 4.07 -12.39
CA ASN A 187 2.21 3.60 -11.37
C ASN A 187 2.31 2.08 -11.43
N PRO A 188 3.51 1.49 -11.52
CA PRO A 188 3.67 0.04 -11.63
C PRO A 188 3.25 -0.72 -10.36
N ILE A 189 3.26 -0.07 -9.19
CA ILE A 189 2.92 -0.71 -7.92
C ILE A 189 1.46 -1.18 -7.92
N LEU A 190 1.26 -2.43 -7.56
CA LEU A 190 -0.04 -3.09 -7.50
C LEU A 190 -0.57 -3.24 -6.09
N GLY A 191 0.32 -3.36 -5.11
CA GLY A 191 -0.01 -3.47 -3.70
C GLY A 191 1.18 -3.19 -2.80
N PHE A 192 0.90 -3.13 -1.52
CA PHE A 192 1.90 -3.17 -0.46
C PHE A 192 1.28 -3.64 0.85
N SER A 193 2.11 -4.21 1.70
CA SER A 193 1.73 -4.62 3.05
C SER A 193 2.62 -4.01 4.12
N LEU A 194 2.04 -3.73 5.27
CA LEU A 194 2.73 -3.25 6.45
C LEU A 194 2.59 -4.30 7.54
N TYR A 195 3.68 -4.96 7.88
CA TYR A 195 3.71 -5.95 8.94
C TYR A 195 3.69 -5.27 10.30
N ASP A 196 2.80 -5.74 11.15
CA ASP A 196 2.74 -5.38 12.56
C ASP A 196 2.12 -6.54 13.34
N GLN A 197 2.61 -6.83 14.53
CA GLN A 197 2.14 -7.97 15.35
C GLN A 197 0.71 -7.80 15.86
N ALA A 198 0.26 -6.56 16.03
CA ALA A 198 -1.07 -6.27 16.55
C ALA A 198 -2.10 -5.96 15.46
N CYS A 199 -1.66 -5.32 14.38
CA CYS A 199 -2.54 -4.82 13.34
C CYS A 199 -1.78 -4.67 12.01
N ALA A 200 -1.74 -5.74 11.23
CA ALA A 200 -1.17 -5.70 9.89
C ALA A 200 -2.10 -4.94 8.92
N VAL A 201 -1.51 -4.40 7.87
CA VAL A 201 -2.25 -3.64 6.84
C VAL A 201 -1.90 -4.17 5.46
N ILE A 202 -2.89 -4.27 4.59
CA ILE A 202 -2.70 -4.52 3.15
C ILE A 202 -3.37 -3.41 2.35
N VAL A 203 -2.68 -2.90 1.34
CA VAL A 203 -3.23 -1.95 0.38
C VAL A 203 -3.16 -2.54 -1.01
N VAL A 204 -4.29 -2.57 -1.71
CA VAL A 204 -4.40 -3.11 -3.07
C VAL A 204 -4.79 -2.00 -4.05
N LYS A 205 -4.08 -1.91 -5.16
CA LYS A 205 -4.44 -1.01 -6.26
C LYS A 205 -5.74 -1.46 -6.91
N LYS A 206 -6.67 -0.53 -7.09
CA LYS A 206 -7.87 -0.80 -7.89
C LYS A 206 -7.49 -1.04 -9.35
N GLN A 207 -7.88 -2.19 -9.87
CA GLN A 207 -7.66 -2.62 -11.25
C GLN A 207 -9.00 -2.96 -11.91
N GLU A 208 -9.00 -3.17 -13.22
CA GLU A 208 -10.20 -3.52 -13.98
C GLU A 208 -10.76 -4.88 -13.55
N TRP A 209 -9.87 -5.88 -13.40
CA TRP A 209 -10.24 -7.25 -13.06
C TRP A 209 -10.16 -7.50 -11.55
N GLU A 210 -11.25 -7.93 -10.96
CA GLU A 210 -11.32 -8.27 -9.54
C GLU A 210 -10.40 -9.44 -9.19
N THR A 211 -10.26 -10.40 -10.09
CA THR A 211 -9.36 -11.55 -9.90
C THR A 211 -7.90 -11.14 -9.69
N ARG A 212 -7.43 -10.11 -10.42
CA ARG A 212 -6.08 -9.56 -10.22
C ARG A 212 -5.94 -8.88 -8.86
N GLN A 213 -6.99 -8.14 -8.45
CA GLN A 213 -7.00 -7.51 -7.12
C GLN A 213 -6.99 -8.57 -6.01
N SER A 214 -7.75 -9.65 -6.17
CA SER A 214 -7.77 -10.77 -5.23
C SER A 214 -6.41 -11.48 -5.18
N PHE A 215 -5.74 -11.66 -6.32
CA PHE A 215 -4.40 -12.24 -6.35
C PHE A 215 -3.40 -11.33 -5.61
N THR A 216 -3.37 -10.03 -5.90
CA THR A 216 -2.53 -9.06 -5.18
C THR A 216 -2.81 -9.10 -3.67
N LEU A 217 -4.08 -9.13 -3.26
CA LEU A 217 -4.46 -9.21 -1.85
C LEU A 217 -3.89 -10.45 -1.15
N MET A 218 -3.95 -11.62 -1.78
CA MET A 218 -3.43 -12.86 -1.21
C MET A 218 -1.90 -12.95 -1.31
N HIS A 219 -1.29 -12.33 -2.30
CA HIS A 219 0.15 -12.17 -2.41
C HIS A 219 0.69 -11.34 -1.24
N GLU A 220 0.12 -10.17 -0.99
CA GLU A 220 0.50 -9.34 0.16
C GLU A 220 0.27 -10.05 1.50
N LEU A 221 -0.81 -10.84 1.61
CA LEU A 221 -1.02 -11.70 2.77
C LEU A 221 0.10 -12.73 2.93
N GLY A 222 0.62 -13.27 1.83
CA GLY A 222 1.76 -14.19 1.83
C GLY A 222 2.99 -13.58 2.51
N HIS A 223 3.35 -12.33 2.18
CA HIS A 223 4.45 -11.62 2.86
C HIS A 223 4.22 -11.48 4.37
N LEU A 224 2.99 -11.15 4.77
CA LEU A 224 2.64 -11.04 6.19
C LEU A 224 2.70 -12.36 6.94
N LEU A 225 2.28 -13.47 6.33
CA LEU A 225 2.17 -14.76 7.00
C LEU A 225 3.45 -15.59 6.94
N LEU A 226 4.11 -15.66 5.78
CA LEU A 226 5.30 -16.50 5.56
C LEU A 226 6.57 -15.78 6.03
N HIS A 227 6.72 -14.51 5.67
CA HIS A 227 7.97 -13.78 5.90
C HIS A 227 7.92 -12.83 7.08
N LYS A 228 6.73 -12.45 7.54
CA LYS A 228 6.50 -11.47 8.62
C LYS A 228 7.22 -10.15 8.35
N THR A 229 7.15 -9.69 7.10
CA THR A 229 7.79 -8.47 6.61
C THR A 229 6.80 -7.57 5.89
N SER A 230 7.10 -6.26 5.89
CA SER A 230 6.43 -5.32 5.00
C SER A 230 6.97 -5.46 3.59
N SER A 231 6.10 -5.43 2.58
CA SER A 231 6.47 -5.53 1.16
C SER A 231 5.75 -4.50 0.31
N ILE A 232 6.31 -4.22 -0.88
CA ILE A 232 5.73 -3.35 -1.89
C ILE A 232 6.02 -3.92 -3.28
N ASP A 233 4.96 -4.25 -4.02
CA ASP A 233 5.05 -5.15 -5.15
C ASP A 233 4.46 -4.54 -6.42
N ASP A 234 5.12 -4.84 -7.53
CA ASP A 234 4.70 -4.48 -8.88
C ASP A 234 4.37 -5.74 -9.74
N GLU A 235 4.04 -5.55 -11.00
CA GLU A 235 3.71 -6.66 -11.91
C GLU A 235 4.87 -7.66 -12.05
N GLY A 236 6.12 -7.19 -11.98
CA GLY A 236 7.30 -8.06 -12.07
C GLY A 236 7.43 -8.98 -10.87
N ASP A 237 7.11 -8.49 -9.67
CA ASP A 237 7.13 -9.29 -8.45
C ASP A 237 6.04 -10.37 -8.48
N LEU A 238 4.82 -9.99 -8.86
CA LEU A 238 3.69 -10.92 -8.98
C LEU A 238 3.90 -12.01 -10.05
N GLN A 239 4.81 -11.80 -10.98
CA GLN A 239 5.19 -12.79 -12.01
C GLN A 239 6.54 -13.44 -11.73
N SER A 240 7.20 -13.11 -10.62
CA SER A 240 8.52 -13.62 -10.29
C SER A 240 8.48 -15.12 -9.93
N HIS A 241 9.51 -15.83 -10.41
CA HIS A 241 9.74 -17.25 -10.10
C HIS A 241 10.97 -17.45 -9.20
N ARG A 242 11.40 -16.41 -8.45
CA ARG A 242 12.62 -16.43 -7.64
C ARG A 242 12.38 -15.96 -6.22
N GLY A 243 13.17 -16.51 -5.29
CA GLY A 243 13.21 -16.06 -3.89
C GLY A 243 11.85 -16.05 -3.21
N HIS A 244 11.65 -15.08 -2.35
CA HIS A 244 10.42 -14.89 -1.58
C HIS A 244 9.20 -14.66 -2.47
N GLU A 245 9.36 -13.96 -3.60
CA GLU A 245 8.26 -13.71 -4.53
C GLU A 245 7.69 -15.00 -5.12
N ARG A 246 8.53 -15.97 -5.45
CA ARG A 246 8.07 -17.30 -5.88
C ARG A 246 7.24 -17.99 -4.79
N GLU A 247 7.67 -17.88 -3.54
CA GLU A 247 6.98 -18.52 -2.42
C GLU A 247 5.61 -17.90 -2.19
N VAL A 248 5.51 -16.57 -2.15
CA VAL A 248 4.24 -15.88 -1.97
C VAL A 248 3.31 -16.05 -3.18
N ASN A 249 3.84 -16.08 -4.39
CA ASN A 249 3.05 -16.36 -5.60
C ASN A 249 2.43 -17.76 -5.56
N ALA A 250 3.23 -18.78 -5.18
CA ALA A 250 2.74 -20.14 -5.03
C ALA A 250 1.70 -20.26 -3.91
N PHE A 251 1.96 -19.63 -2.76
CA PHE A 251 1.02 -19.56 -1.65
C PHE A 251 -0.30 -18.89 -2.04
N ALA A 252 -0.25 -17.71 -2.68
CA ALA A 252 -1.43 -16.99 -3.14
C ALA A 252 -2.25 -17.80 -4.15
N GLY A 253 -1.58 -18.46 -5.11
CA GLY A 253 -2.21 -19.34 -6.07
C GLY A 253 -2.94 -20.50 -5.41
N SER A 254 -2.29 -21.22 -4.48
CA SER A 254 -2.89 -22.34 -3.74
C SER A 254 -4.01 -21.89 -2.80
N LEU A 255 -3.91 -20.67 -2.23
CA LEU A 255 -4.96 -20.11 -1.40
C LEU A 255 -6.21 -19.76 -2.20
N LEU A 256 -6.05 -19.20 -3.41
CA LEU A 256 -7.17 -18.81 -4.29
C LEU A 256 -7.79 -20.02 -4.99
N VAL A 257 -6.97 -20.97 -5.40
CA VAL A 257 -7.38 -22.17 -6.15
C VAL A 257 -6.92 -23.41 -5.37
N PRO A 258 -7.70 -23.86 -4.37
CA PRO A 258 -7.33 -25.01 -3.56
C PRO A 258 -7.40 -26.31 -4.35
N ASP A 259 -6.58 -27.30 -3.96
CA ASP A 259 -6.52 -28.61 -4.63
C ASP A 259 -7.86 -29.32 -4.67
N ALA A 260 -8.71 -29.13 -3.65
CA ALA A 260 -10.07 -29.69 -3.65
C ALA A 260 -10.89 -29.20 -4.84
N PHE A 261 -10.73 -27.93 -5.24
CA PHE A 261 -11.35 -27.40 -6.44
C PHE A 261 -10.72 -28.00 -7.70
N LEU A 262 -9.41 -28.09 -7.77
CA LEU A 262 -8.71 -28.65 -8.93
C LEU A 262 -9.08 -30.12 -9.14
N THR A 263 -9.22 -30.91 -8.09
CA THR A 263 -9.64 -32.33 -8.18
C THR A 263 -11.10 -32.48 -8.56
N SER A 264 -11.95 -31.48 -8.37
CA SER A 264 -13.35 -31.49 -8.80
C SER A 264 -13.53 -31.25 -10.30
N ILE A 265 -12.50 -30.72 -10.97
CA ILE A 265 -12.53 -30.45 -12.42
C ILE A 265 -12.41 -31.76 -13.19
N SER A 266 -13.40 -32.06 -14.02
CA SER A 266 -13.36 -33.27 -14.86
C SER A 266 -12.45 -33.08 -16.06
N ASP A 267 -11.39 -33.89 -16.16
CA ASP A 267 -10.52 -33.96 -17.35
C ASP A 267 -11.23 -34.54 -18.58
N ALA A 268 -12.39 -35.17 -18.42
CA ALA A 268 -13.11 -35.81 -19.52
C ALA A 268 -13.54 -34.84 -20.64
N GLU A 269 -13.76 -33.57 -20.28
CA GLU A 269 -14.13 -32.50 -21.20
C GLU A 269 -12.98 -31.54 -21.54
N ARG A 270 -11.78 -31.88 -21.13
CA ARG A 270 -10.60 -31.03 -21.34
C ARG A 270 -10.28 -30.97 -22.85
N PRO A 271 -10.23 -29.77 -23.44
CA PRO A 271 -9.86 -29.60 -24.84
C PRO A 271 -8.44 -30.10 -25.11
N GLY A 272 -8.21 -30.68 -26.28
CA GLY A 272 -6.85 -30.99 -26.74
C GLY A 272 -6.05 -29.77 -27.18
N ASP A 273 -6.73 -28.64 -27.43
CA ASP A 273 -6.12 -27.37 -27.86
C ASP A 273 -6.15 -26.34 -26.73
N ILE A 274 -4.97 -25.84 -26.39
CA ILE A 274 -4.75 -24.81 -25.35
C ILE A 274 -5.56 -23.52 -25.61
N SER A 275 -5.78 -23.17 -26.88
CA SER A 275 -6.59 -21.97 -27.24
C SER A 275 -8.05 -22.05 -26.75
N GLN A 276 -8.53 -23.23 -26.43
CA GLN A 276 -9.91 -23.48 -25.92
C GLN A 276 -9.98 -23.55 -24.39
N TYR A 277 -8.84 -23.48 -23.69
CA TYR A 277 -8.79 -23.63 -22.23
C TYR A 277 -9.54 -22.55 -21.48
N ASP A 278 -9.46 -21.30 -21.93
CA ASP A 278 -10.17 -20.20 -21.26
C ASP A 278 -11.69 -20.45 -21.25
N SER A 279 -12.25 -20.85 -22.38
CA SER A 279 -13.68 -21.16 -22.49
C SER A 279 -14.08 -22.40 -21.69
N TRP A 280 -13.18 -23.39 -21.59
CA TRP A 280 -13.42 -24.59 -20.80
C TRP A 280 -13.36 -24.27 -19.30
N LEU A 281 -12.34 -23.54 -18.83
CA LEU A 281 -12.21 -23.11 -17.44
C LEU A 281 -13.37 -22.21 -16.99
N GLU A 282 -13.87 -21.34 -17.87
CA GLU A 282 -15.06 -20.53 -17.58
C GLU A 282 -16.32 -21.38 -17.35
N ARG A 283 -16.46 -22.51 -18.05
CA ARG A 283 -17.57 -23.46 -17.79
C ARG A 283 -17.42 -24.17 -16.46
N GLN A 284 -16.19 -24.62 -16.13
CA GLN A 284 -15.90 -25.25 -14.84
C GLN A 284 -16.17 -24.32 -13.66
N ARG A 285 -15.87 -23.01 -13.81
CA ARG A 285 -16.11 -22.00 -12.77
C ARG A 285 -17.61 -21.77 -12.49
N LYS A 286 -18.48 -22.05 -13.46
CA LYS A 286 -19.93 -21.84 -13.35
C LYS A 286 -20.68 -23.09 -12.91
N ALA A 287 -20.06 -24.24 -12.96
CA ALA A 287 -20.59 -25.51 -12.48
C ALA A 287 -20.31 -25.71 -11.00
#